data_6fc3f18291c86b16505e29c48f6ceffa
#
_entry.id   6fc3f18291c86b16505e29c48f6ceffa
#
_cell.length_a   1.000
_cell.length_b   1.000
_cell.length_c   1.000
_cell.angle_alpha   90.00
_cell.angle_beta   90.00
_cell.angle_gamma   90.00
#
_symmetry.space_group_name_H-M   'P 1'
#
loop_
_entity.id
_entity.type
_entity.pdbx_description
1 polymer ?
#
loop_
_entity_poly.entity_id
_entity_poly.type
_entity_poly.pdbx_seq_one_letter_code
_entity_poly.pdbx_strand_id
1 'polypeptide(L)'
;MAVVKLTFDGSLNTAKQDSAFNHYIASGQIGIVKGLGGEVAATSSNSRITFSDGYVMAYGRKVYIEEGTSIDITLDSSACGYVVISIDTSQNTVTLNTKEKSSGYPALTQDNLLESDGKYELPICSYIKTSSSLIVSTVNVTYIKNANLLVEESKSVLTAKINQIQNGMKYTYMLAPTPTKNVYTFTLSDEIKKKDCVLIHFYVANNVFTVSLSMLKGITSLMQSFRYLNNDYSLSLEYSNGKLYVDLSSTSFTLKGINLIY
;
A
#
# COMPACT_ATOMS: atom_id res chain seq x y z
N MET A 1 32.67 -30.41 -9.20
CA MET A 1 31.39 -29.81 -8.80
C MET A 1 30.31 -30.86 -9.00
N ALA A 2 29.57 -31.21 -7.96
CA ALA A 2 28.53 -32.25 -8.06
C ALA A 2 27.16 -31.55 -8.26
N VAL A 3 26.39 -32.02 -9.24
CA VAL A 3 24.99 -31.64 -9.43
C VAL A 3 24.14 -32.57 -8.58
N VAL A 4 23.33 -31.96 -7.65
CA VAL A 4 22.47 -32.73 -6.74
C VAL A 4 21.01 -32.62 -7.21
N LYS A 5 20.37 -33.78 -7.38
CA LYS A 5 18.93 -33.85 -7.70
C LYS A 5 18.13 -33.61 -6.43
N LEU A 6 17.16 -32.67 -6.44
CA LEU A 6 16.38 -32.30 -5.25
C LEU A 6 14.93 -32.83 -5.29
N THR A 7 14.29 -32.87 -6.45
CA THR A 7 12.87 -33.22 -6.61
C THR A 7 12.64 -34.43 -7.50
N PHE A 8 13.57 -35.39 -7.48
CA PHE A 8 13.48 -36.63 -8.23
C PHE A 8 13.28 -37.81 -7.28
N ASP A 9 12.65 -38.88 -7.75
CA ASP A 9 12.43 -40.08 -6.96
C ASP A 9 13.79 -40.62 -6.44
N GLY A 10 13.80 -40.98 -5.16
CA GLY A 10 15.01 -41.44 -4.48
C GLY A 10 16.04 -40.36 -4.10
N SER A 11 15.72 -39.07 -4.33
CA SER A 11 16.55 -37.95 -3.88
C SER A 11 16.40 -37.70 -2.39
N LEU A 12 17.51 -37.36 -1.71
CA LEU A 12 17.50 -36.93 -0.32
C LEU A 12 17.64 -35.42 -0.26
N ASN A 13 16.59 -34.73 0.18
CA ASN A 13 16.64 -33.32 0.49
C ASN A 13 17.01 -33.12 1.95
N THR A 14 17.99 -32.25 2.21
CA THR A 14 18.23 -31.78 3.58
C THR A 14 17.21 -30.73 3.99
N ALA A 15 16.87 -30.66 5.27
CA ALA A 15 16.02 -29.62 5.81
C ALA A 15 16.55 -28.20 5.49
N LYS A 16 17.86 -28.02 5.36
CA LYS A 16 18.49 -26.75 4.98
C LYS A 16 18.19 -26.38 3.51
N GLN A 17 18.27 -27.36 2.59
CA GLN A 17 17.94 -27.13 1.17
C GLN A 17 16.46 -26.80 0.97
N ASP A 18 15.57 -27.57 1.63
CA ASP A 18 14.12 -27.33 1.58
C ASP A 18 13.76 -25.95 2.16
N SER A 19 14.36 -25.58 3.30
CA SER A 19 14.08 -24.29 3.92
C SER A 19 14.58 -23.11 3.06
N ALA A 20 15.74 -23.20 2.44
CA ALA A 20 16.24 -22.15 1.55
C ALA A 20 15.30 -21.92 0.35
N PHE A 21 14.79 -23.00 -0.23
CA PHE A 21 13.83 -22.91 -1.33
C PHE A 21 12.48 -22.35 -0.90
N ASN A 22 11.93 -22.80 0.23
CA ASN A 22 10.69 -22.27 0.80
C ASN A 22 10.80 -20.77 1.14
N HIS A 23 11.96 -20.35 1.67
CA HIS A 23 12.22 -18.93 1.95
C HIS A 23 12.21 -18.09 0.67
N TYR A 24 12.83 -18.58 -0.39
CA TYR A 24 12.81 -17.94 -1.70
C TYR A 24 11.39 -17.82 -2.27
N ILE A 25 10.60 -18.93 -2.25
CA ILE A 25 9.20 -18.92 -2.73
C ILE A 25 8.35 -17.93 -1.92
N ALA A 26 8.58 -17.82 -0.63
CA ALA A 26 7.89 -16.84 0.23
C ALA A 26 8.43 -15.42 0.08
N SER A 27 9.29 -15.14 -0.90
CA SER A 27 9.91 -13.82 -1.13
C SER A 27 10.61 -13.26 0.11
N GLY A 28 11.24 -14.12 0.89
CA GLY A 28 11.93 -13.74 2.13
C GLY A 28 11.02 -13.42 3.32
N GLN A 29 9.70 -13.58 3.18
CA GLN A 29 8.76 -13.27 4.25
C GLN A 29 8.88 -14.27 5.41
N ILE A 30 8.70 -13.75 6.63
CA ILE A 30 8.68 -14.51 7.89
C ILE A 30 7.40 -14.18 8.62
N GLY A 31 6.69 -15.17 9.19
CA GLY A 31 5.47 -14.92 9.93
C GLY A 31 4.43 -16.04 9.84
N ILE A 32 3.20 -15.69 10.16
CA ILE A 32 2.01 -16.53 10.01
C ILE A 32 1.57 -16.54 8.54
N VAL A 33 1.29 -17.72 7.99
CA VAL A 33 0.86 -17.87 6.59
C VAL A 33 -0.61 -17.51 6.47
N LYS A 34 -0.91 -16.44 5.74
CA LYS A 34 -2.27 -15.98 5.45
C LYS A 34 -2.97 -16.83 4.38
N GLY A 35 -4.27 -17.06 4.57
CA GLY A 35 -5.10 -17.83 3.63
C GLY A 35 -4.88 -19.35 3.69
N LEU A 36 -4.28 -19.87 4.77
CA LEU A 36 -4.04 -21.30 4.96
C LEU A 36 -4.37 -21.71 6.40
N GLY A 37 -5.36 -22.59 6.55
CA GLY A 37 -5.92 -22.97 7.85
C GLY A 37 -6.66 -21.81 8.53
N GLY A 38 -6.78 -21.85 9.85
CA GLY A 38 -7.36 -20.79 10.68
C GLY A 38 -6.41 -19.62 10.94
N GLU A 39 -5.25 -19.56 10.24
CA GLU A 39 -4.27 -18.47 10.30
C GLU A 39 -3.69 -18.20 11.71
N VAL A 40 -3.66 -19.25 12.56
CA VAL A 40 -3.14 -19.17 13.94
C VAL A 40 -3.81 -18.03 14.73
N ALA A 41 -5.12 -17.85 14.53
CA ALA A 41 -5.86 -16.81 15.24
C ALA A 41 -5.88 -17.10 16.75
N ALA A 42 -5.47 -16.10 17.55
CA ALA A 42 -5.38 -16.22 18.99
C ALA A 42 -6.67 -15.71 19.66
N THR A 43 -7.18 -16.47 20.62
CA THR A 43 -8.28 -16.07 21.52
C THR A 43 -7.84 -16.22 22.95
N SER A 44 -8.33 -15.37 23.86
CA SER A 44 -8.06 -15.49 25.29
C SER A 44 -9.33 -15.80 26.08
N SER A 45 -9.21 -16.68 27.06
CA SER A 45 -10.25 -16.98 28.04
C SER A 45 -9.60 -17.16 29.39
N ASN A 46 -10.01 -16.36 30.37
CA ASN A 46 -9.37 -16.29 31.69
C ASN A 46 -7.86 -16.02 31.55
N SER A 47 -7.03 -16.98 31.94
CA SER A 47 -5.56 -16.94 31.91
C SER A 47 -4.97 -17.77 30.77
N ARG A 48 -5.77 -18.23 29.80
CA ARG A 48 -5.31 -19.09 28.70
C ARG A 48 -5.46 -18.43 27.37
N ILE A 49 -4.43 -18.58 26.52
CA ILE A 49 -4.49 -18.22 25.10
C ILE A 49 -4.59 -19.51 24.29
N THR A 50 -5.58 -19.58 23.41
CA THR A 50 -5.83 -20.72 22.52
C THR A 50 -5.73 -20.26 21.08
N PHE A 51 -5.15 -21.09 20.23
CA PHE A 51 -4.91 -20.81 18.81
C PHE A 51 -5.79 -21.70 17.93
N SER A 52 -6.25 -21.14 16.81
CA SER A 52 -6.74 -21.92 15.67
C SER A 52 -5.58 -22.63 15.00
N ASP A 53 -5.90 -23.60 14.12
CA ASP A 53 -4.90 -24.23 13.29
C ASP A 53 -4.23 -23.24 12.33
N GLY A 54 -3.07 -23.59 11.83
CA GLY A 54 -2.40 -22.80 10.81
C GLY A 54 -0.90 -23.08 10.69
N TYR A 55 -0.29 -22.33 9.81
CA TYR A 55 1.13 -22.47 9.53
C TYR A 55 1.91 -21.21 9.87
N VAL A 56 3.08 -21.37 10.41
CA VAL A 56 4.07 -20.31 10.58
C VAL A 56 5.36 -20.70 9.87
N MET A 57 6.12 -19.72 9.45
CA MET A 57 7.39 -19.96 8.79
C MET A 57 8.42 -18.90 9.16
N ALA A 58 9.63 -19.35 9.49
CA ALA A 58 10.81 -18.48 9.61
C ALA A 58 11.95 -19.08 8.79
N TYR A 59 12.54 -18.27 7.92
CA TYR A 59 13.61 -18.69 7.01
C TYR A 59 13.31 -19.99 6.27
N GLY A 60 12.04 -20.17 5.83
CA GLY A 60 11.58 -21.37 5.15
C GLY A 60 11.38 -22.61 6.03
N ARG A 61 11.67 -22.52 7.33
CA ARG A 61 11.33 -23.56 8.32
C ARG A 61 9.85 -23.48 8.62
N LYS A 62 9.09 -24.49 8.23
CA LYS A 62 7.62 -24.55 8.37
C LYS A 62 7.25 -25.25 9.67
N VAL A 63 6.32 -24.66 10.41
CA VAL A 63 5.73 -25.24 11.62
C VAL A 63 4.21 -25.20 11.48
N TYR A 64 3.57 -26.32 11.71
CA TYR A 64 2.11 -26.42 11.78
C TYR A 64 1.67 -26.33 13.25
N ILE A 65 0.67 -25.52 13.52
CA ILE A 65 0.01 -25.37 14.82
C ILE A 65 -1.35 -26.03 14.70
N GLU A 66 -1.64 -27.00 15.56
CA GLU A 66 -2.91 -27.72 15.56
C GLU A 66 -3.99 -26.88 16.23
N GLU A 67 -5.24 -27.05 15.78
CA GLU A 67 -6.43 -26.44 16.37
C GLU A 67 -6.51 -26.76 17.88
N GLY A 68 -6.78 -25.73 18.68
CA GLY A 68 -6.87 -25.87 20.14
C GLY A 68 -5.53 -25.88 20.88
N THR A 69 -4.40 -25.72 20.16
CA THR A 69 -3.10 -25.48 20.80
C THR A 69 -3.22 -24.29 21.74
N SER A 70 -2.76 -24.43 22.99
CA SER A 70 -2.95 -23.40 23.99
C SER A 70 -1.78 -23.26 24.94
N ILE A 71 -1.70 -22.09 25.59
CA ILE A 71 -0.70 -21.77 26.59
C ILE A 71 -1.33 -20.99 27.75
N ASP A 72 -0.97 -21.33 28.97
CA ASP A 72 -1.44 -20.65 30.18
C ASP A 72 -0.52 -19.47 30.51
N ILE A 73 -1.11 -18.33 30.87
CA ILE A 73 -0.44 -17.12 31.29
C ILE A 73 -0.71 -16.88 32.78
N THR A 74 0.33 -16.78 33.54
CA THR A 74 0.18 -16.47 34.97
C THR A 74 -0.24 -15.01 35.17
N LEU A 75 -1.42 -14.77 35.79
CA LEU A 75 -1.92 -13.42 36.03
C LEU A 75 -1.51 -12.94 37.43
N ASP A 76 -0.24 -12.66 37.64
CA ASP A 76 0.35 -12.24 38.91
C ASP A 76 0.64 -10.74 38.97
N SER A 77 0.92 -10.14 37.85
CA SER A 77 1.37 -8.74 37.71
C SER A 77 1.06 -8.20 36.34
N SER A 78 1.12 -6.88 36.18
CA SER A 78 1.00 -6.25 34.87
C SER A 78 2.26 -6.45 34.03
N ALA A 79 2.06 -6.94 32.80
CA ALA A 79 3.15 -7.13 31.83
C ALA A 79 2.63 -7.07 30.39
N CYS A 80 3.55 -6.79 29.46
CA CYS A 80 3.36 -7.01 28.03
C CYS A 80 4.19 -8.21 27.59
N GLY A 81 3.63 -9.05 26.73
CA GLY A 81 4.32 -10.27 26.31
C GLY A 81 4.01 -10.72 24.91
N TYR A 82 4.75 -11.72 24.50
CA TYR A 82 4.52 -12.48 23.27
C TYR A 82 4.33 -13.96 23.59
N VAL A 83 3.44 -14.60 22.82
CA VAL A 83 3.54 -16.02 22.59
C VAL A 83 4.39 -16.21 21.36
N VAL A 84 5.45 -17.00 21.46
CA VAL A 84 6.43 -17.21 20.40
C VAL A 84 6.56 -18.68 20.03
N ILE A 85 6.69 -18.95 18.74
CA ILE A 85 7.27 -20.21 18.26
C ILE A 85 8.77 -20.01 18.23
N SER A 86 9.48 -20.79 19.04
CA SER A 86 10.93 -20.80 19.11
C SER A 86 11.46 -21.94 18.25
N ILE A 87 12.12 -21.61 17.15
CA ILE A 87 12.79 -22.54 16.24
C ILE A 87 14.27 -22.50 16.57
N ASP A 88 14.83 -23.63 17.01
CA ASP A 88 16.24 -23.80 17.30
C ASP A 88 16.83 -24.85 16.37
N THR A 89 17.59 -24.42 15.39
CA THR A 89 18.19 -25.32 14.39
C THR A 89 19.44 -26.02 14.91
N SER A 90 20.10 -25.45 15.93
CA SER A 90 21.25 -26.08 16.59
C SER A 90 20.85 -27.27 17.45
N GLN A 91 19.66 -27.21 18.06
CA GLN A 91 19.07 -28.28 18.86
C GLN A 91 18.03 -29.11 18.08
N ASN A 92 17.73 -28.72 16.84
CA ASN A 92 16.67 -29.33 16.02
C ASN A 92 15.32 -29.42 16.76
N THR A 93 14.92 -28.34 17.43
CA THR A 93 13.70 -28.28 18.24
C THR A 93 12.79 -27.12 17.86
N VAL A 94 11.50 -27.31 18.09
CA VAL A 94 10.47 -26.25 18.01
C VAL A 94 9.66 -26.28 19.29
N THR A 95 9.50 -25.11 19.91
CA THR A 95 8.72 -24.99 21.15
C THR A 95 7.79 -23.78 21.13
N LEU A 96 6.65 -23.90 21.80
CA LEU A 96 5.72 -22.79 22.08
C LEU A 96 6.05 -22.23 23.47
N ASN A 97 6.38 -20.94 23.54
CA ASN A 97 6.80 -20.30 24.78
C ASN A 97 6.17 -18.92 24.95
N THR A 98 6.23 -18.38 26.16
CA THR A 98 5.91 -16.99 26.46
C THR A 98 7.17 -16.20 26.77
N LYS A 99 7.16 -14.91 26.42
CA LYS A 99 8.12 -13.93 26.87
C LYS A 99 7.39 -12.70 27.38
N GLU A 100 7.79 -12.21 28.54
CA GLU A 100 7.12 -11.10 29.21
C GLU A 100 8.11 -10.05 29.69
N LYS A 101 7.61 -8.83 29.82
CA LYS A 101 8.34 -7.70 30.45
C LYS A 101 7.33 -6.78 31.13
N SER A 102 7.67 -6.26 32.29
CA SER A 102 6.81 -5.36 33.08
C SER A 102 6.52 -4.02 32.40
N SER A 103 7.39 -3.58 31.49
CA SER A 103 7.20 -2.34 30.71
C SER A 103 7.67 -2.54 29.27
N GLY A 104 6.75 -2.33 28.33
CA GLY A 104 6.98 -2.58 26.91
C GLY A 104 7.10 -4.07 26.58
N TYR A 105 7.30 -4.38 25.30
CA TYR A 105 7.47 -5.76 24.86
C TYR A 105 8.91 -6.24 25.02
N PRO A 106 9.13 -7.54 25.33
CA PRO A 106 10.49 -8.10 25.46
C PRO A 106 11.21 -8.18 24.11
N ALA A 107 12.54 -8.17 24.16
CA ALA A 107 13.36 -8.45 23.00
C ALA A 107 13.28 -9.93 22.60
N LEU A 108 13.29 -10.21 21.32
CA LEU A 108 13.27 -11.56 20.74
C LEU A 108 14.67 -11.92 20.21
N THR A 109 15.03 -13.20 20.30
CA THR A 109 16.20 -13.74 19.64
C THR A 109 15.83 -14.05 18.20
N GLN A 110 16.53 -13.50 17.22
CA GLN A 110 16.18 -13.61 15.81
C GLN A 110 17.44 -13.77 14.93
N ASP A 111 18.07 -14.93 15.05
CA ASP A 111 19.24 -15.28 14.25
C ASP A 111 18.86 -15.54 12.79
N ASN A 112 19.80 -15.32 11.86
CA ASN A 112 19.60 -15.66 10.45
C ASN A 112 19.82 -17.16 10.22
N LEU A 113 18.76 -17.94 10.20
CA LEU A 113 18.81 -19.40 10.08
C LEU A 113 19.19 -19.92 8.68
N LEU A 114 19.39 -19.06 7.68
CA LEU A 114 19.95 -19.43 6.37
C LEU A 114 21.48 -19.44 6.41
N GLU A 115 22.09 -18.55 7.16
CA GLU A 115 23.53 -18.37 7.21
C GLU A 115 24.18 -19.35 8.19
N SER A 116 23.59 -19.49 9.37
CA SER A 116 24.12 -20.34 10.44
C SER A 116 23.01 -21.05 11.20
N ASP A 117 23.39 -22.11 11.92
CA ASP A 117 22.52 -22.68 12.93
C ASP A 117 22.38 -21.68 14.09
N GLY A 118 21.16 -21.60 14.63
CA GLY A 118 20.83 -20.64 15.67
C GLY A 118 19.36 -20.74 16.09
N LYS A 119 18.89 -19.69 16.77
CA LYS A 119 17.55 -19.64 17.34
C LYS A 119 16.76 -18.46 16.76
N TYR A 120 15.52 -18.73 16.36
CA TYR A 120 14.58 -17.70 15.92
C TYR A 120 13.28 -17.78 16.72
N GLU A 121 12.93 -16.71 17.40
CA GLU A 121 11.69 -16.55 18.14
C GLU A 121 10.69 -15.74 17.31
N LEU A 122 9.69 -16.45 16.74
CA LEU A 122 8.63 -15.86 15.92
C LEU A 122 7.42 -15.54 16.78
N PRO A 123 7.04 -14.26 16.97
CA PRO A 123 5.83 -13.92 17.69
C PRO A 123 4.60 -14.29 16.85
N ILE A 124 3.71 -15.10 17.44
CA ILE A 124 2.43 -15.48 16.83
C ILE A 124 1.24 -14.76 17.46
N CYS A 125 1.43 -14.19 18.64
CA CYS A 125 0.45 -13.39 19.36
C CYS A 125 1.20 -12.47 20.32
N SER A 126 0.73 -11.24 20.46
CA SER A 126 1.11 -10.36 21.56
C SER A 126 -0.02 -10.29 22.58
N TYR A 127 0.32 -10.00 23.83
CA TYR A 127 -0.69 -9.82 24.88
C TYR A 127 -0.27 -8.77 25.90
N ILE A 128 -1.29 -8.26 26.58
CA ILE A 128 -1.15 -7.42 27.77
C ILE A 128 -1.92 -8.11 28.88
N LYS A 129 -1.27 -8.29 30.02
CA LYS A 129 -1.90 -8.87 31.21
C LYS A 129 -1.89 -7.91 32.37
N THR A 130 -2.86 -8.10 33.27
CA THR A 130 -2.90 -7.55 34.63
C THR A 130 -3.10 -8.70 35.61
N SER A 131 -3.24 -8.43 36.91
CA SER A 131 -3.60 -9.46 37.91
C SER A 131 -5.00 -10.07 37.71
N SER A 132 -5.84 -9.49 36.83
CA SER A 132 -7.24 -9.91 36.64
C SER A 132 -7.69 -10.00 35.18
N SER A 133 -6.86 -9.65 34.24
CA SER A 133 -7.24 -9.63 32.82
C SER A 133 -6.10 -10.03 31.88
N LEU A 134 -6.48 -10.61 30.75
CA LEU A 134 -5.58 -10.98 29.65
C LEU A 134 -6.19 -10.52 28.34
N ILE A 135 -5.49 -9.66 27.61
CA ILE A 135 -5.92 -9.14 26.32
C ILE A 135 -4.90 -9.54 25.27
N VAL A 136 -5.34 -10.25 24.24
CA VAL A 136 -4.50 -10.65 23.09
C VAL A 136 -4.60 -9.64 21.96
N SER A 137 -3.53 -9.50 21.20
CA SER A 137 -3.47 -8.66 20.02
C SER A 137 -2.49 -9.20 18.98
N THR A 138 -2.44 -8.56 17.81
CA THR A 138 -1.50 -8.88 16.72
C THR A 138 -0.39 -7.83 16.56
N VAL A 139 -0.17 -7.01 17.58
CA VAL A 139 0.92 -6.03 17.59
C VAL A 139 2.27 -6.75 17.45
N ASN A 140 3.10 -6.31 16.51
CA ASN A 140 4.39 -6.93 16.15
C ASN A 140 4.32 -8.38 15.64
N VAL A 141 3.13 -8.88 15.27
CA VAL A 141 2.98 -10.15 14.56
C VAL A 141 3.14 -9.91 13.06
N THR A 142 3.96 -10.72 12.42
CA THR A 142 4.20 -10.65 10.97
C THR A 142 3.43 -11.73 10.24
N TYR A 143 3.10 -11.45 8.97
CA TYR A 143 2.32 -12.36 8.14
C TYR A 143 2.99 -12.60 6.79
N ILE A 144 2.93 -13.84 6.32
CA ILE A 144 3.32 -14.23 4.97
C ILE A 144 2.07 -14.19 4.09
N LYS A 145 2.11 -13.40 3.04
CA LYS A 145 1.01 -13.22 2.09
C LYS A 145 1.40 -13.79 0.74
N ASN A 146 0.50 -14.53 0.13
CA ASN A 146 0.69 -14.97 -1.25
C ASN A 146 0.55 -13.79 -2.24
N ALA A 147 0.99 -13.97 -3.48
CA ALA A 147 0.98 -12.92 -4.50
C ALA A 147 -0.43 -12.35 -4.75
N ASN A 148 -1.48 -13.18 -4.69
CA ASN A 148 -2.86 -12.72 -4.91
C ASN A 148 -3.32 -11.78 -3.79
N LEU A 149 -3.03 -12.11 -2.52
CA LEU A 149 -3.37 -11.24 -1.39
C LEU A 149 -2.64 -9.89 -1.48
N LEU A 150 -1.36 -9.89 -1.89
CA LEU A 150 -0.60 -8.65 -2.08
C LEU A 150 -1.17 -7.80 -3.21
N VAL A 151 -1.61 -8.42 -4.31
CA VAL A 151 -2.26 -7.72 -5.43
C VAL A 151 -3.59 -7.11 -5.00
N GLU A 152 -4.44 -7.85 -4.30
CA GLU A 152 -5.75 -7.34 -3.86
C GLU A 152 -5.60 -6.20 -2.82
N GLU A 153 -4.65 -6.28 -1.90
CA GLU A 153 -4.35 -5.17 -1.00
C GLU A 153 -3.86 -3.93 -1.76
N SER A 154 -2.97 -4.12 -2.74
CA SER A 154 -2.46 -3.03 -3.58
C SER A 154 -3.59 -2.37 -4.38
N LYS A 155 -4.50 -3.15 -4.96
CA LYS A 155 -5.70 -2.63 -5.65
C LYS A 155 -6.59 -1.83 -4.69
N SER A 156 -6.83 -2.34 -3.49
CA SER A 156 -7.65 -1.65 -2.48
C SER A 156 -7.06 -0.29 -2.11
N VAL A 157 -5.76 -0.23 -1.83
CA VAL A 157 -5.05 1.01 -1.53
C VAL A 157 -5.09 1.98 -2.71
N LEU A 158 -4.86 1.49 -3.93
CA LEU A 158 -4.90 2.33 -5.13
C LEU A 158 -6.30 2.87 -5.38
N THR A 159 -7.34 2.04 -5.25
CA THR A 159 -8.74 2.45 -5.40
C THR A 159 -9.12 3.52 -4.37
N ALA A 160 -8.71 3.35 -3.11
CA ALA A 160 -8.95 4.36 -2.07
C ALA A 160 -8.27 5.70 -2.40
N LYS A 161 -7.03 5.68 -2.90
CA LYS A 161 -6.32 6.89 -3.35
C LYS A 161 -6.99 7.54 -4.56
N ILE A 162 -7.44 6.77 -5.55
CA ILE A 162 -8.18 7.27 -6.71
C ILE A 162 -9.47 7.95 -6.25
N ASN A 163 -10.26 7.31 -5.39
CA ASN A 163 -11.48 7.89 -4.84
C ASN A 163 -11.21 9.18 -4.05
N GLN A 164 -10.13 9.21 -3.27
CA GLN A 164 -9.71 10.42 -2.55
C GLN A 164 -9.38 11.57 -3.49
N ILE A 165 -8.66 11.30 -4.58
CA ILE A 165 -8.34 12.28 -5.63
C ILE A 165 -9.63 12.75 -6.29
N GLN A 166 -10.49 11.83 -6.73
CA GLN A 166 -11.75 12.16 -7.40
C GLN A 166 -12.68 13.00 -6.52
N ASN A 167 -12.81 12.65 -5.24
CA ASN A 167 -13.64 13.39 -4.28
C ASN A 167 -13.03 14.75 -3.89
N GLY A 168 -11.71 14.90 -4.03
CA GLY A 168 -11.01 16.15 -3.80
C GLY A 168 -10.99 17.08 -5.01
N MET A 169 -11.30 16.57 -6.22
CA MET A 169 -11.33 17.38 -7.44
C MET A 169 -12.61 18.22 -7.49
N LYS A 170 -12.44 19.52 -7.61
CA LYS A 170 -13.53 20.45 -7.88
C LYS A 170 -13.58 20.80 -9.36
N TYR A 171 -14.79 20.95 -9.86
CA TYR A 171 -15.05 21.35 -11.25
C TYR A 171 -15.79 22.66 -11.25
N THR A 172 -15.30 23.63 -12.01
CA THR A 172 -15.99 24.92 -12.24
C THR A 172 -16.09 25.15 -13.74
N TYR A 173 -17.32 25.20 -14.24
CA TYR A 173 -17.57 25.59 -15.63
C TYR A 173 -17.78 27.10 -15.71
N MET A 174 -17.07 27.76 -16.60
CA MET A 174 -17.23 29.18 -16.91
C MET A 174 -17.69 29.32 -18.36
N LEU A 175 -18.88 29.91 -18.55
CA LEU A 175 -19.36 30.27 -19.88
C LEU A 175 -18.41 31.29 -20.51
N ALA A 176 -18.21 31.16 -21.83
CA ALA A 176 -17.41 32.15 -22.55
C ALA A 176 -18.11 33.49 -22.54
N PRO A 177 -17.42 34.56 -22.14
CA PRO A 177 -17.96 35.93 -22.25
C PRO A 177 -18.02 36.36 -23.72
N THR A 178 -18.66 37.46 -24.00
CA THR A 178 -18.62 38.08 -25.35
C THR A 178 -17.18 38.49 -25.68
N PRO A 179 -16.61 38.01 -26.80
CA PRO A 179 -15.24 38.30 -27.13
C PRO A 179 -15.07 39.74 -27.61
N THR A 180 -13.90 40.31 -27.31
CA THR A 180 -13.46 41.57 -27.90
C THR A 180 -12.34 41.25 -28.90
N LYS A 181 -12.57 41.52 -30.21
CA LYS A 181 -11.61 41.19 -31.26
C LYS A 181 -11.09 39.72 -31.23
N ASN A 182 -12.00 38.78 -31.05
CA ASN A 182 -11.72 37.33 -30.94
C ASN A 182 -11.04 36.89 -29.62
N VAL A 183 -10.82 37.81 -28.70
CA VAL A 183 -10.21 37.50 -27.39
C VAL A 183 -11.31 37.32 -26.33
N TYR A 184 -11.36 36.15 -25.74
CA TYR A 184 -12.22 35.81 -24.60
C TYR A 184 -11.42 36.01 -23.30
N THR A 185 -11.97 36.80 -22.38
CA THR A 185 -11.31 37.09 -21.11
C THR A 185 -12.06 36.46 -19.95
N PHE A 186 -11.43 35.52 -19.25
CA PHE A 186 -11.97 34.86 -18.06
C PHE A 186 -11.29 35.43 -16.81
N THR A 187 -12.06 35.90 -15.87
CA THR A 187 -11.54 36.32 -14.53
C THR A 187 -11.61 35.11 -13.59
N LEU A 188 -10.46 34.60 -13.15
CA LEU A 188 -10.38 33.49 -12.24
C LEU A 188 -10.62 33.98 -10.80
N SER A 189 -11.35 33.17 -10.00
CA SER A 189 -11.54 33.45 -8.59
C SER A 189 -10.24 33.40 -7.80
N ASP A 190 -10.19 34.07 -6.65
CA ASP A 190 -8.99 34.06 -5.80
C ASP A 190 -8.68 32.67 -5.23
N GLU A 191 -9.69 31.81 -5.08
CA GLU A 191 -9.50 30.41 -4.71
C GLU A 191 -8.71 29.66 -5.79
N ILE A 192 -9.08 29.79 -7.06
CA ILE A 192 -8.43 29.12 -8.19
C ILE A 192 -7.02 29.64 -8.39
N LYS A 193 -6.81 30.95 -8.27
CA LYS A 193 -5.48 31.58 -8.44
C LYS A 193 -4.43 31.04 -7.48
N LYS A 194 -4.84 30.63 -6.27
CA LYS A 194 -3.95 30.08 -5.22
C LYS A 194 -3.65 28.60 -5.36
N LYS A 195 -4.36 27.87 -6.23
CA LYS A 195 -4.12 26.44 -6.43
C LYS A 195 -2.86 26.20 -7.24
N ASP A 196 -2.06 25.20 -6.86
CA ASP A 196 -0.85 24.80 -7.55
C ASP A 196 -1.14 23.92 -8.77
N CYS A 197 -2.25 23.18 -8.73
CA CYS A 197 -2.65 22.28 -9.80
C CYS A 197 -4.08 22.63 -10.25
N VAL A 198 -4.18 23.32 -11.38
CA VAL A 198 -5.46 23.60 -12.05
C VAL A 198 -5.30 23.19 -13.51
N LEU A 199 -6.14 22.27 -13.97
CA LEU A 199 -6.26 21.95 -15.39
C LEU A 199 -7.38 22.76 -16.01
N ILE A 200 -7.14 23.34 -17.16
CA ILE A 200 -8.10 24.16 -17.89
C ILE A 200 -8.45 23.44 -19.18
N HIS A 201 -9.69 23.06 -19.34
CA HIS A 201 -10.20 22.47 -20.57
C HIS A 201 -10.93 23.54 -21.39
N PHE A 202 -10.52 23.71 -22.62
CA PHE A 202 -11.12 24.62 -23.58
C PHE A 202 -11.92 23.83 -24.63
N TYR A 203 -13.13 24.27 -24.90
CA TYR A 203 -14.04 23.63 -25.87
C TYR A 203 -14.18 24.55 -27.10
N VAL A 204 -13.41 24.27 -28.14
CA VAL A 204 -13.43 25.02 -29.41
C VAL A 204 -13.85 24.11 -30.55
N ALA A 205 -14.91 24.43 -31.23
CA ALA A 205 -15.54 23.55 -32.22
C ALA A 205 -15.79 22.16 -31.60
N ASN A 206 -15.25 21.09 -32.15
CA ASN A 206 -15.36 19.72 -31.61
C ASN A 206 -14.05 19.25 -30.95
N ASN A 207 -13.15 20.17 -30.64
CA ASN A 207 -11.87 19.88 -30.03
C ASN A 207 -11.87 20.28 -28.55
N VAL A 208 -11.14 19.50 -27.73
CA VAL A 208 -10.87 19.80 -26.33
C VAL A 208 -9.38 20.00 -26.16
N PHE A 209 -8.99 21.15 -25.65
CA PHE A 209 -7.60 21.46 -25.32
C PHE A 209 -7.47 21.50 -23.80
N THR A 210 -6.38 20.90 -23.29
CA THR A 210 -6.10 20.87 -21.86
C THR A 210 -4.77 21.54 -21.58
N VAL A 211 -4.75 22.49 -20.68
CA VAL A 211 -3.54 23.22 -20.27
C VAL A 211 -3.51 23.35 -18.74
N SER A 212 -2.35 23.25 -18.14
CA SER A 212 -2.15 23.53 -16.73
C SER A 212 -2.03 25.04 -16.48
N LEU A 213 -2.72 25.57 -15.48
CA LEU A 213 -2.59 26.98 -15.07
C LEU A 213 -1.17 27.30 -14.59
N SER A 214 -0.48 26.36 -13.94
CA SER A 214 0.92 26.52 -13.52
C SER A 214 1.85 26.74 -14.71
N MET A 215 1.61 26.03 -15.81
CA MET A 215 2.36 26.24 -17.06
C MET A 215 2.13 27.65 -17.61
N LEU A 216 0.88 28.12 -17.64
CA LEU A 216 0.55 29.47 -18.13
C LEU A 216 1.12 30.59 -17.24
N LYS A 217 1.24 30.37 -15.92
CA LYS A 217 1.88 31.34 -15.01
C LYS A 217 3.37 31.55 -15.29
N GLY A 218 4.02 30.57 -15.91
CA GLY A 218 5.47 30.59 -16.18
C GLY A 218 5.87 31.10 -17.56
N ILE A 219 4.90 31.40 -18.45
CA ILE A 219 5.17 31.79 -19.84
C ILE A 219 4.31 33.01 -20.23
N THR A 220 4.80 33.78 -21.22
CA THR A 220 4.07 34.98 -21.70
C THR A 220 2.83 34.58 -22.48
N SER A 221 2.92 33.56 -23.31
CA SER A 221 1.77 33.00 -24.05
C SER A 221 2.03 31.55 -24.43
N LEU A 222 0.98 30.78 -24.62
CA LEU A 222 1.01 29.41 -25.13
C LEU A 222 0.17 29.34 -26.40
N MET A 223 0.74 28.89 -27.51
CA MET A 223 0.01 28.68 -28.75
C MET A 223 -0.28 27.20 -28.94
N GLN A 224 -1.52 26.86 -29.25
CA GLN A 224 -1.99 25.53 -29.61
C GLN A 224 -2.56 25.57 -31.04
N SER A 225 -2.12 24.68 -31.89
CA SER A 225 -2.62 24.57 -33.28
C SER A 225 -3.59 23.38 -33.36
N PHE A 226 -4.62 23.53 -34.19
CA PHE A 226 -5.57 22.45 -34.48
C PHE A 226 -6.03 22.53 -35.94
N ARG A 227 -6.42 21.39 -36.49
CA ARG A 227 -6.96 21.29 -37.84
C ARG A 227 -8.47 21.05 -37.81
N TYR A 228 -9.20 21.83 -38.62
CA TYR A 228 -10.62 21.66 -38.81
C TYR A 228 -11.00 21.92 -40.26
N LEU A 229 -11.75 21.01 -40.90
CA LEU A 229 -12.16 21.08 -42.30
C LEU A 229 -10.99 21.40 -43.25
N ASN A 230 -9.85 20.71 -43.08
CA ASN A 230 -8.62 20.85 -43.86
C ASN A 230 -7.87 22.22 -43.76
N ASN A 231 -8.29 23.07 -42.83
CA ASN A 231 -7.58 24.31 -42.50
C ASN A 231 -6.91 24.24 -41.17
N ASP A 232 -5.76 24.85 -41.04
CA ASP A 232 -5.02 24.96 -39.80
C ASP A 232 -5.39 26.23 -39.04
N TYR A 233 -5.71 26.11 -37.77
CA TYR A 233 -6.11 27.19 -36.89
C TYR A 233 -5.25 27.17 -35.63
N SER A 234 -5.16 28.29 -34.93
CA SER A 234 -4.46 28.40 -33.68
C SER A 234 -5.30 29.03 -32.57
N LEU A 235 -5.01 28.65 -31.38
CA LEU A 235 -5.52 29.16 -30.14
C LEU A 235 -4.33 29.68 -29.32
N SER A 236 -4.32 30.97 -29.00
CA SER A 236 -3.31 31.54 -28.11
C SER A 236 -3.87 31.75 -26.73
N LEU A 237 -3.12 31.32 -25.71
CA LEU A 237 -3.47 31.41 -24.32
C LEU A 237 -2.47 32.29 -23.58
N GLU A 238 -2.97 33.25 -22.82
CA GLU A 238 -2.16 34.10 -21.96
C GLU A 238 -2.81 34.17 -20.57
N TYR A 239 -2.00 34.12 -19.51
CA TYR A 239 -2.44 34.38 -18.15
C TYR A 239 -1.72 35.59 -17.60
N SER A 240 -2.47 36.67 -17.33
CA SER A 240 -1.93 37.92 -16.80
C SER A 240 -2.91 38.60 -15.86
N ASN A 241 -2.40 39.17 -14.77
CA ASN A 241 -3.19 39.94 -13.78
C ASN A 241 -4.44 39.20 -13.25
N GLY A 242 -4.32 37.89 -13.04
CA GLY A 242 -5.43 37.05 -12.55
C GLY A 242 -6.52 36.77 -13.58
N LYS A 243 -6.27 37.06 -14.85
CA LYS A 243 -7.17 36.81 -15.96
C LYS A 243 -6.54 35.86 -16.96
N LEU A 244 -7.36 35.00 -17.54
CA LEU A 244 -7.00 34.11 -18.63
C LEU A 244 -7.57 34.70 -19.93
N TYR A 245 -6.71 34.95 -20.88
CA TYR A 245 -7.03 35.43 -22.22
C TYR A 245 -6.94 34.27 -23.19
N VAL A 246 -7.97 34.11 -24.02
CA VAL A 246 -8.06 33.07 -25.04
C VAL A 246 -8.32 33.76 -26.37
N ASP A 247 -7.31 33.81 -27.23
CA ASP A 247 -7.39 34.41 -28.56
C ASP A 247 -7.53 33.31 -29.61
N LEU A 248 -8.57 33.37 -30.41
CA LEU A 248 -8.81 32.49 -31.55
C LEU A 248 -8.35 33.14 -32.83
N SER A 249 -7.55 32.45 -33.64
CA SER A 249 -7.02 32.93 -34.93
C SER A 249 -8.12 33.19 -35.98
N SER A 250 -9.36 32.83 -35.71
CA SER A 250 -10.47 32.97 -36.67
C SER A 250 -11.77 33.30 -35.96
N THR A 251 -12.57 34.19 -36.56
CA THR A 251 -13.96 34.50 -36.16
C THR A 251 -14.95 33.38 -36.46
N SER A 252 -14.53 32.39 -37.26
CA SER A 252 -15.38 31.27 -37.63
C SER A 252 -15.65 30.27 -36.47
N PHE A 253 -14.95 30.40 -35.34
CA PHE A 253 -15.12 29.59 -34.20
C PHE A 253 -15.57 30.39 -32.98
N THR A 254 -16.36 29.74 -32.16
CA THR A 254 -16.80 30.29 -30.90
C THR A 254 -16.31 29.38 -29.77
N LEU A 255 -15.65 29.97 -28.79
CA LEU A 255 -15.37 29.30 -27.52
C LEU A 255 -16.68 29.21 -26.72
N LYS A 256 -17.12 28.00 -26.36
CA LYS A 256 -18.33 27.80 -25.59
C LYS A 256 -18.13 28.08 -24.09
N GLY A 257 -16.94 27.82 -23.61
CA GLY A 257 -16.58 27.98 -22.19
C GLY A 257 -15.29 27.26 -21.85
N ILE A 258 -14.94 27.30 -20.59
CA ILE A 258 -13.82 26.57 -20.02
C ILE A 258 -14.29 25.75 -18.83
N ASN A 259 -13.70 24.57 -18.64
CA ASN A 259 -13.83 23.78 -17.44
C ASN A 259 -12.54 23.89 -16.63
N LEU A 260 -12.65 24.24 -15.37
CA LEU A 260 -11.54 24.28 -14.42
C LEU A 260 -11.64 23.07 -13.50
N ILE A 261 -10.54 22.30 -13.38
CA ILE A 261 -10.42 21.11 -12.52
C ILE A 261 -9.30 21.40 -11.51
N TYR A 262 -9.62 21.41 -10.21
CA TYR A 262 -8.68 21.78 -9.15
C TYR A 262 -8.96 21.09 -7.81
#